data_b5431361d9e2a76a1615325994121fb9
#
_entry.id   b5431361d9e2a76a1615325994121fb9
#
_cell.length_a   1.000
_cell.length_b   1.000
_cell.length_c   1.000
_cell.angle_alpha   90.00
_cell.angle_beta   90.00
_cell.angle_gamma   90.00
#
_symmetry.space_group_name_H-M   'P 1'
#
loop_
_entity.id
_entity.type
_entity.pdbx_description
1 polymer ?
#
loop_
_entity_poly.entity_id
_entity_poly.type
_entity_poly.pdbx_seq_one_letter_code
_entity_poly.pdbx_strand_id
1 'polypeptide(L)'
;EYPVRSLLQFMNNHKLLHFFNRPTWRTVQGGSREYVNRIAASLGDTGGGRIHLSSRITGIRRDQGGVILSIDGEGDVWFDKVIMAAHADQSLKLISDATQQERDILSSFRFQPNRAVLHSDPSLMPQRRSAWGAWNYIGEGGGDVGLCLTYWMNKLQSIDMAYPLYETLNPHREPREDLVHASFSYDHPVFDESAIAAQKQLPQIQGTGNLFFAGAWTGHGFHEDGLKSAIAVVRSLGVDIPWHTKVPAYDTTVLENPDTAREIA
;
A
#
# COMPACT_ATOMS: atom_id res chain seq x y z
N GLU A 1 3.10 17.40 5.33
CA GLU A 1 2.10 17.35 6.41
C GLU A 1 0.87 16.57 5.95
N TYR A 2 0.39 15.64 6.79
CA TYR A 2 -0.79 14.84 6.47
C TYR A 2 -2.05 15.67 6.73
N PRO A 3 -2.94 15.88 5.73
CA PRO A 3 -4.12 16.71 5.92
C PRO A 3 -5.09 16.14 6.95
N VAL A 4 -5.60 16.96 7.85
CA VAL A 4 -6.53 16.57 8.92
C VAL A 4 -7.78 15.88 8.34
N ARG A 5 -8.29 16.35 7.22
CA ARG A 5 -9.44 15.72 6.54
C ARG A 5 -9.14 14.26 6.18
N SER A 6 -7.96 13.97 5.67
CA SER A 6 -7.54 12.61 5.31
C SER A 6 -7.39 11.72 6.55
N LEU A 7 -6.88 12.29 7.66
CA LEU A 7 -6.83 11.59 8.93
C LEU A 7 -8.23 11.23 9.46
N LEU A 8 -9.14 12.18 9.46
CA LEU A 8 -10.53 11.94 9.88
C LEU A 8 -11.23 10.91 9.00
N GLN A 9 -11.02 10.97 7.68
CA GLN A 9 -11.55 9.98 6.74
C GLN A 9 -10.96 8.59 7.03
N PHE A 10 -9.65 8.49 7.24
CA PHE A 10 -9.00 7.26 7.66
C PHE A 10 -9.63 6.69 8.95
N MET A 11 -9.76 7.50 9.99
CA MET A 11 -10.33 7.08 11.27
C MET A 11 -11.78 6.61 11.11
N ASN A 12 -12.57 7.30 10.30
CA ASN A 12 -13.97 6.93 10.02
C ASN A 12 -14.05 5.60 9.25
N ASN A 13 -13.26 5.44 8.19
CA ASN A 13 -13.22 4.21 7.37
C ASN A 13 -12.87 2.98 8.21
N HIS A 14 -11.98 3.14 9.19
CA HIS A 14 -11.56 2.09 10.12
C HIS A 14 -12.45 1.98 11.36
N LYS A 15 -13.56 2.74 11.42
CA LYS A 15 -14.47 2.78 12.57
C LYS A 15 -13.78 3.13 13.91
N LEU A 16 -12.66 3.85 13.85
CA LEU A 16 -11.91 4.27 15.05
C LEU A 16 -12.64 5.36 15.83
N LEU A 17 -13.52 6.12 15.17
CA LEU A 17 -14.37 7.16 15.79
C LEU A 17 -15.64 6.59 16.43
N HIS A 18 -15.92 5.30 16.25
CA HIS A 18 -17.11 4.67 16.81
C HIS A 18 -16.86 4.12 18.21
N PHE A 19 -17.72 4.44 19.18
CA PHE A 19 -17.65 3.87 20.53
C PHE A 19 -18.36 2.51 20.62
N PHE A 20 -19.40 2.29 19.80
CA PHE A 20 -20.20 1.06 19.79
C PHE A 20 -20.14 0.39 18.42
N ASN A 21 -20.48 -0.91 18.35
CA ASN A 21 -20.53 -1.69 17.12
C ASN A 21 -19.23 -1.66 16.30
N ARG A 22 -18.08 -1.68 16.97
CA ARG A 22 -16.79 -1.78 16.27
C ARG A 22 -16.68 -3.13 15.57
N PRO A 23 -16.18 -3.17 14.32
CA PRO A 23 -15.95 -4.42 13.62
C PRO A 23 -14.89 -5.26 14.35
N THR A 24 -15.10 -6.57 14.39
CA THR A 24 -14.06 -7.50 14.82
C THR A 24 -12.96 -7.52 13.76
N TRP A 25 -11.77 -7.11 14.14
CA TRP A 25 -10.58 -7.18 13.27
C TRP A 25 -10.21 -8.63 13.06
N ARG A 26 -9.89 -8.97 11.81
CA ARG A 26 -9.50 -10.30 11.39
C ARG A 26 -8.18 -10.25 10.67
N THR A 27 -7.42 -11.33 10.75
CA THR A 27 -6.20 -11.55 9.98
C THR A 27 -6.27 -12.90 9.27
N VAL A 28 -5.45 -13.08 8.25
CA VAL A 28 -5.35 -14.37 7.56
C VAL A 28 -4.54 -15.32 8.44
N GLN A 29 -5.11 -16.49 8.75
CA GLN A 29 -4.39 -17.51 9.47
C GLN A 29 -3.16 -17.97 8.67
N GLY A 30 -1.99 -17.99 9.28
CA GLY A 30 -0.72 -18.25 8.60
C GLY A 30 -0.08 -17.03 7.92
N GLY A 31 -0.74 -15.85 8.03
CA GLY A 31 -0.26 -14.59 7.48
C GLY A 31 -0.65 -14.37 6.00
N SER A 32 -0.27 -13.22 5.46
CA SER A 32 -0.64 -12.84 4.09
C SER A 32 0.01 -13.73 3.00
N ARG A 33 1.08 -14.43 3.31
CA ARG A 33 1.69 -15.42 2.41
C ARG A 33 0.70 -16.48 1.93
N GLU A 34 -0.29 -16.84 2.75
CA GLU A 34 -1.29 -17.85 2.41
C GLU A 34 -2.14 -17.44 1.21
N TYR A 35 -2.67 -16.21 1.18
CA TYR A 35 -3.44 -15.77 0.02
C TYR A 35 -2.55 -15.49 -1.20
N VAL A 36 -1.31 -15.00 -1.01
CA VAL A 36 -0.36 -14.82 -2.11
C VAL A 36 -0.06 -16.14 -2.80
N ASN A 37 0.24 -17.20 -2.03
CA ASN A 37 0.50 -18.53 -2.58
C ASN A 37 -0.71 -19.09 -3.34
N ARG A 38 -1.94 -18.89 -2.81
CA ARG A 38 -3.16 -19.34 -3.49
C ARG A 38 -3.41 -18.61 -4.80
N ILE A 39 -3.18 -17.28 -4.83
CA ILE A 39 -3.28 -16.50 -6.07
C ILE A 39 -2.23 -16.96 -7.08
N ALA A 40 -0.98 -17.15 -6.65
CA ALA A 40 0.09 -17.61 -7.52
C ALA A 40 -0.23 -18.99 -8.13
N ALA A 41 -0.72 -19.92 -7.32
CA ALA A 41 -1.14 -21.24 -7.81
C ALA A 41 -2.29 -21.15 -8.83
N SER A 42 -3.30 -20.30 -8.55
CA SER A 42 -4.45 -20.15 -9.46
C SER A 42 -4.06 -19.53 -10.81
N LEU A 43 -3.05 -18.67 -10.85
CA LEU A 43 -2.56 -18.10 -12.11
C LEU A 43 -1.87 -19.14 -12.99
N GLY A 44 -1.10 -20.08 -12.41
CA GLY A 44 -0.41 -21.13 -13.14
C GLY A 44 -1.33 -22.27 -13.61
N ASP A 45 -2.23 -22.71 -12.73
CA ASP A 45 -3.01 -23.95 -12.96
C ASP A 45 -4.22 -23.76 -13.89
N THR A 46 -4.87 -22.60 -13.86
CA THR A 46 -6.16 -22.40 -14.55
C THR A 46 -6.19 -21.20 -15.48
N GLY A 47 -5.33 -20.22 -15.28
CA GLY A 47 -5.41 -18.91 -15.95
C GLY A 47 -4.49 -18.75 -17.16
N GLY A 48 -3.60 -19.69 -17.45
CA GLY A 48 -2.57 -19.52 -18.49
C GLY A 48 -1.58 -18.39 -18.18
N GLY A 49 -1.61 -17.85 -16.96
CA GLY A 49 -0.70 -16.82 -16.51
C GLY A 49 0.69 -17.37 -16.20
N ARG A 50 1.72 -16.53 -16.33
CA ARG A 50 3.09 -16.86 -15.97
C ARG A 50 3.59 -15.85 -14.95
N ILE A 51 4.34 -16.35 -13.96
CA ILE A 51 5.01 -15.52 -12.96
C ILE A 51 6.51 -15.64 -13.20
N HIS A 52 7.13 -14.52 -13.58
CA HIS A 52 8.57 -14.41 -13.74
C HIS A 52 9.15 -13.74 -12.50
N LEU A 53 9.84 -14.50 -11.67
CA LEU A 53 10.55 -13.98 -10.50
C LEU A 53 11.95 -13.55 -10.91
N SER A 54 12.51 -12.61 -10.15
CA SER A 54 13.87 -12.07 -10.39
C SER A 54 14.05 -11.45 -11.77
N SER A 55 12.98 -11.10 -12.48
CA SER A 55 13.01 -10.41 -13.76
C SER A 55 13.06 -8.91 -13.55
N ARG A 56 14.25 -8.33 -13.69
CA ARG A 56 14.48 -6.89 -13.50
C ARG A 56 14.07 -6.12 -14.75
N ILE A 57 13.00 -5.33 -14.64
CA ILE A 57 12.62 -4.38 -15.69
C ILE A 57 13.56 -3.16 -15.61
N THR A 58 14.15 -2.80 -16.73
CA THR A 58 15.11 -1.69 -16.83
C THR A 58 14.57 -0.51 -17.63
N GLY A 59 13.51 -0.71 -18.41
CA GLY A 59 12.87 0.32 -19.20
C GLY A 59 11.51 -0.09 -19.72
N ILE A 60 10.69 0.91 -19.97
CA ILE A 60 9.34 0.77 -20.55
C ILE A 60 9.17 1.86 -21.60
N ARG A 61 8.69 1.50 -22.79
CA ARG A 61 8.36 2.46 -23.83
C ARG A 61 7.18 1.97 -24.66
N ARG A 62 6.45 2.90 -25.22
CA ARG A 62 5.34 2.61 -26.16
C ARG A 62 5.89 2.25 -27.52
N ASP A 63 5.23 1.33 -28.23
CA ASP A 63 5.58 0.96 -29.58
C ASP A 63 4.39 0.36 -30.34
N GLN A 64 4.08 0.89 -31.52
CA GLN A 64 3.12 0.36 -32.52
C GLN A 64 1.81 -0.21 -31.94
N GLY A 65 1.18 0.52 -31.01
CA GLY A 65 -0.09 0.11 -30.39
C GLY A 65 0.05 -0.82 -29.20
N GLY A 66 1.27 -1.08 -28.72
CA GLY A 66 1.58 -1.83 -27.52
C GLY A 66 2.64 -1.15 -26.66
N VAL A 67 3.30 -1.93 -25.84
CA VAL A 67 4.33 -1.50 -24.90
C VAL A 67 5.49 -2.49 -24.91
N ILE A 68 6.70 -2.00 -24.96
CA ILE A 68 7.93 -2.78 -24.84
C ILE A 68 8.46 -2.66 -23.42
N LEU A 69 8.74 -3.80 -22.80
CA LEU A 69 9.51 -3.91 -21.55
C LEU A 69 10.95 -4.34 -21.91
N SER A 70 11.92 -3.56 -21.46
CA SER A 70 13.32 -3.97 -21.47
C SER A 70 13.62 -4.74 -20.20
N ILE A 71 13.97 -6.02 -20.32
CA ILE A 71 14.18 -6.96 -19.20
C ILE A 71 15.67 -7.31 -19.15
N ASP A 72 16.27 -7.14 -17.99
CA ASP A 72 17.71 -7.45 -17.79
C ASP A 72 17.98 -8.93 -18.10
N GLY A 73 18.96 -9.18 -18.99
CA GLY A 73 19.32 -10.53 -19.44
C GLY A 73 18.40 -11.16 -20.48
N GLU A 74 17.20 -10.61 -20.73
CA GLU A 74 16.24 -11.16 -21.71
C GLU A 74 16.09 -10.23 -22.95
N GLY A 75 16.35 -8.92 -22.80
CA GLY A 75 16.18 -7.93 -23.85
C GLY A 75 14.78 -7.31 -23.88
N ASP A 76 14.37 -6.89 -25.07
CA ASP A 76 13.08 -6.21 -25.28
C ASP A 76 11.97 -7.21 -25.57
N VAL A 77 10.87 -7.12 -24.81
CA VAL A 77 9.67 -7.95 -24.99
C VAL A 77 8.45 -7.06 -25.20
N TRP A 78 7.66 -7.33 -26.24
CA TRP A 78 6.47 -6.56 -26.56
C TRP A 78 5.21 -7.15 -25.91
N PHE A 79 4.31 -6.27 -25.44
CA PHE A 79 3.03 -6.59 -24.83
C PHE A 79 1.93 -5.67 -25.37
N ASP A 80 0.69 -6.19 -25.51
CA ASP A 80 -0.48 -5.39 -25.88
C ASP A 80 -0.77 -4.29 -24.84
N LYS A 81 -0.63 -4.62 -23.56
CA LYS A 81 -0.92 -3.74 -22.43
C LYS A 81 0.00 -4.05 -21.27
N VAL A 82 0.34 -3.02 -20.51
CA VAL A 82 1.15 -3.15 -19.29
C VAL A 82 0.44 -2.48 -18.13
N ILE A 83 0.33 -3.19 -17.00
CA ILE A 83 -0.17 -2.67 -15.73
C ILE A 83 1.01 -2.50 -14.79
N MET A 84 1.33 -1.26 -14.45
CA MET A 84 2.38 -0.90 -13.51
C MET A 84 1.84 -1.02 -12.08
N ALA A 85 2.21 -2.08 -11.37
CA ALA A 85 1.83 -2.29 -9.97
C ALA A 85 2.97 -1.98 -8.98
N ALA A 86 3.94 -1.17 -9.40
CA ALA A 86 5.05 -0.66 -8.61
C ALA A 86 4.70 0.70 -7.97
N HIS A 87 5.63 1.28 -7.20
CA HIS A 87 5.50 2.65 -6.72
C HIS A 87 5.42 3.66 -7.88
N ALA A 88 4.72 4.78 -7.68
CA ALA A 88 4.56 5.80 -8.71
C ALA A 88 5.91 6.35 -9.21
N ASP A 89 6.83 6.64 -8.29
CA ASP A 89 8.16 7.15 -8.60
C ASP A 89 9.03 6.11 -9.33
N GLN A 90 8.91 4.83 -8.97
CA GLN A 90 9.58 3.73 -9.66
C GLN A 90 8.99 3.53 -11.05
N SER A 91 7.67 3.59 -11.18
CA SER A 91 6.97 3.52 -12.46
C SER A 91 7.42 4.63 -13.39
N LEU A 92 7.45 5.88 -12.91
CA LEU A 92 7.89 7.02 -13.70
C LEU A 92 9.35 6.89 -14.17
N LYS A 93 10.24 6.39 -13.32
CA LYS A 93 11.67 6.17 -13.67
C LYS A 93 11.85 5.15 -14.79
N LEU A 94 10.96 4.17 -14.88
CA LEU A 94 11.03 3.12 -15.91
C LEU A 94 10.48 3.58 -17.26
N ILE A 95 9.54 4.52 -17.32
CA ILE A 95 8.90 4.99 -18.54
C ILE A 95 9.81 5.99 -19.26
N SER A 96 10.49 5.56 -20.31
CA SER A 96 11.45 6.39 -21.05
C SER A 96 10.78 7.48 -21.90
N ASP A 97 9.56 7.24 -22.35
CA ASP A 97 8.73 8.13 -23.19
C ASP A 97 7.54 8.73 -22.42
N ALA A 98 7.67 8.89 -21.11
CA ALA A 98 6.62 9.45 -20.28
C ALA A 98 6.13 10.81 -20.82
N THR A 99 4.82 10.98 -20.92
CA THR A 99 4.19 12.26 -21.29
C THR A 99 4.40 13.29 -20.19
N GLN A 100 4.18 14.58 -20.50
CA GLN A 100 4.26 15.62 -19.48
C GLN A 100 3.22 15.38 -18.38
N GLN A 101 2.02 14.99 -18.75
CA GLN A 101 0.94 14.70 -17.80
C GLN A 101 1.26 13.52 -16.86
N GLU A 102 1.88 12.46 -17.36
CA GLU A 102 2.36 11.34 -16.53
C GLU A 102 3.45 11.82 -15.57
N ARG A 103 4.38 12.64 -16.05
CA ARG A 103 5.41 13.24 -15.18
C ARG A 103 4.80 14.05 -14.06
N ASP A 104 3.87 14.97 -14.39
CA ASP A 104 3.24 15.86 -13.40
C ASP A 104 2.45 15.08 -12.35
N ILE A 105 1.70 14.06 -12.76
CA ILE A 105 0.88 13.27 -11.86
C ILE A 105 1.75 12.31 -11.02
N LEU A 106 2.60 11.49 -11.66
CA LEU A 106 3.35 10.45 -10.95
C LEU A 106 4.45 11.01 -10.05
N SER A 107 5.07 12.15 -10.40
CA SER A 107 6.06 12.80 -9.55
C SER A 107 5.49 13.43 -8.28
N SER A 108 4.17 13.64 -8.24
CA SER A 108 3.49 14.15 -7.04
C SER A 108 3.43 13.13 -5.90
N PHE A 109 3.66 11.85 -6.18
CA PHE A 109 3.70 10.81 -5.18
C PHE A 109 5.13 10.62 -4.68
N ARG A 110 5.40 11.12 -3.50
CA ARG A 110 6.68 10.93 -2.82
C ARG A 110 6.66 9.69 -1.95
N PHE A 111 7.81 9.05 -1.81
CA PHE A 111 7.99 7.91 -0.93
C PHE A 111 9.08 8.23 0.08
N GLN A 112 8.85 7.84 1.32
CA GLN A 112 9.77 8.05 2.44
C GLN A 112 10.29 6.70 2.91
N PRO A 113 11.62 6.50 2.99
CA PRO A 113 12.18 5.30 3.55
C PRO A 113 11.88 5.21 5.06
N ASN A 114 11.46 4.03 5.48
CA ASN A 114 11.22 3.71 6.88
C ASN A 114 11.94 2.41 7.22
N ARG A 115 12.64 2.40 8.32
CA ARG A 115 13.29 1.21 8.84
C ARG A 115 12.29 0.44 9.70
N ALA A 116 12.05 -0.82 9.36
CA ALA A 116 11.25 -1.74 10.16
C ALA A 116 12.18 -2.77 10.81
N VAL A 117 12.08 -2.92 12.12
CA VAL A 117 12.87 -3.90 12.88
C VAL A 117 11.93 -4.89 13.54
N LEU A 118 12.10 -6.17 13.19
CA LEU A 118 11.41 -7.28 13.84
C LEU A 118 12.24 -7.76 15.03
N HIS A 119 11.66 -7.73 16.23
CA HIS A 119 12.40 -8.01 17.46
C HIS A 119 11.52 -8.58 18.57
N SER A 120 12.14 -9.07 19.64
CA SER A 120 11.49 -9.54 20.87
C SER A 120 11.75 -8.62 22.08
N ASP A 121 12.31 -7.43 21.88
CA ASP A 121 12.62 -6.50 22.96
C ASP A 121 11.38 -5.71 23.41
N PRO A 122 10.83 -5.96 24.63
CA PRO A 122 9.66 -5.24 25.11
C PRO A 122 9.96 -3.79 25.53
N SER A 123 11.21 -3.37 25.55
CA SER A 123 11.60 -2.03 25.99
C SER A 123 11.10 -0.92 25.06
N LEU A 124 10.77 -1.26 23.80
CA LEU A 124 10.14 -0.37 22.80
C LEU A 124 8.61 -0.34 22.89
N MET A 125 8.04 -1.00 23.91
CA MET A 125 6.61 -0.91 24.24
C MET A 125 6.37 0.12 25.36
N PRO A 126 5.12 0.58 25.56
CA PRO A 126 4.81 1.45 26.68
C PRO A 126 5.24 0.84 28.02
N GLN A 127 5.75 1.65 28.95
CA GLN A 127 6.23 1.18 30.27
C GLN A 127 5.14 0.39 31.04
N ARG A 128 3.90 0.87 30.99
CA ARG A 128 2.78 0.19 31.66
C ARG A 128 2.18 -0.85 30.71
N ARG A 129 2.24 -2.12 31.08
CA ARG A 129 1.67 -3.23 30.27
C ARG A 129 0.17 -3.08 30.01
N SER A 130 -0.57 -2.45 30.91
CA SER A 130 -2.00 -2.15 30.73
C SER A 130 -2.27 -1.15 29.60
N ALA A 131 -1.26 -0.39 29.18
CA ALA A 131 -1.35 0.55 28.07
C ALA A 131 -0.98 -0.09 26.70
N TRP A 132 -0.61 -1.37 26.68
CA TRP A 132 -0.20 -2.04 25.45
C TRP A 132 -1.38 -2.23 24.50
N GLY A 133 -1.34 -1.54 23.38
CA GLY A 133 -2.22 -1.75 22.25
C GLY A 133 -1.62 -2.69 21.23
N ALA A 134 -2.40 -3.06 20.20
CA ALA A 134 -1.85 -3.71 19.02
C ALA A 134 -0.89 -2.78 18.25
N TRP A 135 -1.14 -1.48 18.31
CA TRP A 135 -0.34 -0.39 17.75
C TRP A 135 0.03 0.56 18.89
N ASN A 136 1.31 0.83 19.04
CA ASN A 136 1.82 1.68 20.10
C ASN A 136 2.69 2.78 19.50
N TYR A 137 2.16 4.00 19.50
CA TYR A 137 2.91 5.18 19.11
C TYR A 137 3.68 5.69 20.32
N ILE A 138 4.99 5.85 20.18
CA ILE A 138 5.86 6.39 21.22
C ILE A 138 6.54 7.61 20.65
N GLY A 139 6.22 8.79 21.20
CA GLY A 139 6.88 10.06 20.93
C GLY A 139 7.71 10.47 22.13
N GLU A 140 8.95 10.89 21.94
CA GLU A 140 9.68 11.65 22.94
C GLU A 140 9.17 13.10 22.86
N GLY A 141 8.65 13.61 23.95
CA GLY A 141 8.05 14.94 24.02
C GLY A 141 9.04 16.05 23.66
N GLY A 142 8.77 16.77 22.59
CA GLY A 142 9.44 18.00 22.20
C GLY A 142 10.29 17.88 20.91
N GLY A 143 9.79 18.42 19.79
CA GLY A 143 10.53 18.60 18.55
C GLY A 143 10.22 17.55 17.49
N ASP A 144 10.86 17.69 16.34
CA ASP A 144 10.76 16.85 15.12
C ASP A 144 11.30 15.42 15.35
N VAL A 145 10.82 14.73 16.37
CA VAL A 145 11.13 13.32 16.57
C VAL A 145 10.28 12.51 15.61
N GLY A 146 10.94 11.82 14.69
CA GLY A 146 10.28 10.98 13.69
C GLY A 146 9.30 9.99 14.33
N LEU A 147 8.31 9.58 13.55
CA LEU A 147 7.28 8.63 13.96
C LEU A 147 7.92 7.29 14.37
N CYS A 148 7.88 6.95 15.66
CA CYS A 148 8.21 5.62 16.15
C CYS A 148 6.91 4.88 16.48
N LEU A 149 6.66 3.78 15.79
CA LEU A 149 5.47 2.98 15.94
C LEU A 149 5.84 1.51 16.16
N THR A 150 5.42 0.95 17.30
CA THR A 150 5.63 -0.46 17.59
C THR A 150 4.33 -1.25 17.50
N TYR A 151 4.31 -2.24 16.62
CA TYR A 151 3.25 -3.24 16.47
C TYR A 151 3.50 -4.41 17.41
N TRP A 152 2.47 -4.80 18.17
CA TRP A 152 2.48 -6.03 18.95
C TRP A 152 1.95 -7.19 18.09
N MET A 153 2.86 -7.91 17.44
CA MET A 153 2.53 -8.92 16.44
C MET A 153 1.74 -10.09 17.02
N ASN A 154 2.02 -10.48 18.28
CA ASN A 154 1.25 -11.52 18.95
C ASN A 154 -0.24 -11.22 19.00
N LYS A 155 -0.61 -9.94 19.25
CA LYS A 155 -2.00 -9.50 19.31
C LYS A 155 -2.61 -9.35 17.92
N LEU A 156 -1.82 -8.91 16.94
CA LEU A 156 -2.28 -8.68 15.56
C LEU A 156 -2.47 -9.98 14.78
N GLN A 157 -1.60 -10.97 14.99
CA GLN A 157 -1.58 -12.20 14.21
C GLN A 157 -1.87 -13.48 15.03
N SER A 158 -2.35 -13.33 16.26
CA SER A 158 -2.65 -14.46 17.16
C SER A 158 -1.47 -15.40 17.36
N ILE A 159 -0.25 -14.83 17.44
CA ILE A 159 0.97 -15.58 17.74
C ILE A 159 0.99 -15.89 19.23
N ASP A 160 1.47 -17.08 19.62
CA ASP A 160 1.57 -17.48 21.02
C ASP A 160 2.38 -16.46 21.83
N MET A 161 1.84 -16.04 22.97
CA MET A 161 2.46 -15.08 23.89
C MET A 161 3.77 -15.55 24.53
N ALA A 162 4.03 -16.86 24.46
CA ALA A 162 5.31 -17.45 24.86
C ALA A 162 6.48 -16.97 23.97
N TYR A 163 6.17 -16.51 22.75
CA TYR A 163 7.15 -16.01 21.79
C TYR A 163 6.87 -14.52 21.50
N PRO A 164 7.30 -13.59 22.38
CA PRO A 164 7.03 -12.17 22.19
C PRO A 164 7.61 -11.68 20.86
N LEU A 165 6.79 -10.98 20.08
CA LEU A 165 7.18 -10.50 18.76
C LEU A 165 6.63 -9.10 18.54
N TYR A 166 7.52 -8.20 18.20
CA TYR A 166 7.23 -6.80 17.89
C TYR A 166 7.83 -6.41 16.55
N GLU A 167 7.19 -5.50 15.88
CA GLU A 167 7.74 -4.80 14.72
C GLU A 167 7.74 -3.31 15.03
N THR A 168 8.91 -2.69 15.03
CA THR A 168 9.04 -1.25 15.28
C THR A 168 9.48 -0.52 14.01
N LEU A 169 8.68 0.44 13.58
CA LEU A 169 9.04 1.39 12.53
C LEU A 169 9.81 2.56 13.14
N ASN A 170 10.94 2.89 12.52
CA ASN A 170 11.81 3.99 12.90
C ASN A 170 12.07 4.04 14.40
N PRO A 171 12.69 3.02 14.98
CA PRO A 171 12.91 2.95 16.40
C PRO A 171 13.71 4.16 16.88
N HIS A 172 13.20 4.88 17.90
CA HIS A 172 13.87 6.03 18.53
C HIS A 172 15.12 5.63 19.30
N ARG A 173 15.21 4.35 19.68
CA ARG A 173 16.39 3.69 20.23
C ARG A 173 16.50 2.29 19.64
N GLU A 174 17.71 1.81 19.52
CA GLU A 174 17.94 0.46 19.01
C GLU A 174 17.38 -0.58 19.99
N PRO A 175 16.63 -1.60 19.50
CA PRO A 175 16.34 -2.77 20.31
C PRO A 175 17.64 -3.51 20.64
N ARG A 176 17.63 -4.28 21.71
CA ARG A 176 18.78 -5.11 22.08
C ARG A 176 19.14 -6.03 20.91
N GLU A 177 20.41 -6.05 20.55
CA GLU A 177 20.92 -6.78 19.39
C GLU A 177 20.61 -8.29 19.46
N ASP A 178 20.71 -8.90 20.66
CA ASP A 178 20.40 -10.31 20.90
C ASP A 178 18.91 -10.66 20.72
N LEU A 179 18.03 -9.64 20.66
CA LEU A 179 16.58 -9.79 20.49
C LEU A 179 16.09 -9.33 19.09
N VAL A 180 16.98 -8.91 18.21
CA VAL A 180 16.65 -8.55 16.83
C VAL A 180 16.60 -9.80 15.97
N HIS A 181 15.49 -9.99 15.26
CA HIS A 181 15.31 -11.10 14.31
C HIS A 181 15.63 -10.71 12.88
N ALA A 182 15.19 -9.50 12.47
CA ALA A 182 15.43 -8.97 11.13
C ALA A 182 15.27 -7.44 11.10
N SER A 183 15.87 -6.80 10.11
CA SER A 183 15.71 -5.38 9.83
C SER A 183 15.48 -5.18 8.32
N PHE A 184 14.50 -4.34 7.98
CA PHE A 184 14.09 -4.06 6.61
C PHE A 184 14.01 -2.56 6.39
N SER A 185 14.18 -2.12 5.14
CA SER A 185 13.87 -0.77 4.70
C SER A 185 12.67 -0.82 3.75
N TYR A 186 11.62 -0.09 4.08
CA TYR A 186 10.42 0.03 3.27
C TYR A 186 10.19 1.49 2.91
N ASP A 187 9.87 1.74 1.65
CA ASP A 187 9.46 3.05 1.20
C ASP A 187 7.95 3.18 1.30
N HIS A 188 7.48 4.08 2.16
CA HIS A 188 6.05 4.35 2.32
C HIS A 188 5.64 5.61 1.58
N PRO A 189 4.46 5.61 0.92
CA PRO A 189 3.95 6.81 0.26
C PRO A 189 3.64 7.91 1.29
N VAL A 190 3.98 9.14 0.93
CA VAL A 190 3.64 10.34 1.70
C VAL A 190 2.35 10.93 1.14
N PHE A 191 1.29 10.91 1.94
CA PHE A 191 -0.03 11.43 1.54
C PHE A 191 -0.18 12.90 1.93
N ASP A 192 0.55 13.76 1.26
CA ASP A 192 0.39 15.21 1.37
C ASP A 192 -0.69 15.75 0.41
N GLU A 193 -0.91 17.06 0.40
CA GLU A 193 -1.92 17.69 -0.45
C GLU A 193 -1.64 17.44 -1.93
N SER A 194 -0.39 17.40 -2.36
CA SER A 194 -0.01 17.16 -3.75
C SER A 194 -0.35 15.73 -4.17
N ALA A 195 -0.04 14.73 -3.34
CA ALA A 195 -0.39 13.34 -3.60
C ALA A 195 -1.91 13.14 -3.69
N ILE A 196 -2.67 13.75 -2.75
CA ILE A 196 -4.14 13.67 -2.75
C ILE A 196 -4.76 14.36 -3.98
N ALA A 197 -4.20 15.49 -4.41
CA ALA A 197 -4.63 16.14 -5.64
C ALA A 197 -4.31 15.30 -6.88
N ALA A 198 -3.13 14.67 -6.92
CA ALA A 198 -2.71 13.80 -8.01
C ALA A 198 -3.55 12.52 -8.10
N GLN A 199 -3.99 11.94 -6.97
CA GLN A 199 -4.91 10.79 -6.97
C GLN A 199 -6.17 11.06 -7.80
N LYS A 200 -6.73 12.26 -7.73
CA LYS A 200 -7.92 12.67 -8.51
C LYS A 200 -7.63 12.79 -10.01
N GLN A 201 -6.37 12.98 -10.38
CA GLN A 201 -5.94 13.14 -11.78
C GLN A 201 -5.51 11.80 -12.41
N LEU A 202 -5.28 10.74 -11.62
CA LEU A 202 -4.88 9.42 -12.12
C LEU A 202 -5.75 8.88 -13.28
N PRO A 203 -7.08 9.07 -13.28
CA PRO A 203 -7.92 8.63 -14.42
C PRO A 203 -7.50 9.22 -15.76
N GLN A 204 -6.83 10.37 -15.78
CA GLN A 204 -6.42 11.05 -17.01
C GLN A 204 -5.24 10.38 -17.71
N ILE A 205 -4.45 9.57 -17.00
CA ILE A 205 -3.30 8.83 -17.55
C ILE A 205 -3.56 7.32 -17.66
N GLN A 206 -4.66 6.83 -17.10
CA GLN A 206 -4.99 5.40 -17.16
C GLN A 206 -5.26 4.96 -18.59
N GLY A 207 -4.53 3.95 -19.06
CA GLY A 207 -4.67 3.40 -20.39
C GLY A 207 -4.04 4.22 -21.52
N THR A 208 -3.43 5.37 -21.21
CA THR A 208 -2.74 6.19 -22.20
C THR A 208 -1.56 5.41 -22.80
N GLY A 209 -1.65 5.13 -24.11
CA GLY A 209 -0.66 4.31 -24.80
C GLY A 209 -0.50 2.89 -24.23
N ASN A 210 -1.60 2.29 -23.78
CA ASN A 210 -1.68 0.94 -23.21
C ASN A 210 -0.92 0.74 -21.88
N LEU A 211 -0.57 1.83 -21.16
CA LEU A 211 -0.04 1.79 -19.82
C LEU A 211 -1.13 2.06 -18.78
N PHE A 212 -1.16 1.25 -17.74
CA PHE A 212 -2.09 1.37 -16.62
C PHE A 212 -1.31 1.37 -15.31
N PHE A 213 -1.87 2.00 -14.28
CA PHE A 213 -1.23 2.15 -12.98
C PHE A 213 -2.15 1.62 -11.88
N ALA A 214 -1.62 0.78 -11.01
CA ALA A 214 -2.32 0.25 -9.84
C ALA A 214 -1.38 0.22 -8.64
N GLY A 215 -1.94 0.29 -7.45
CA GLY A 215 -1.16 0.21 -6.21
C GLY A 215 -1.88 0.86 -5.05
N ALA A 216 -1.48 0.54 -3.83
CA ALA A 216 -2.06 1.10 -2.61
C ALA A 216 -1.88 2.63 -2.49
N TRP A 217 -0.87 3.19 -3.15
CA TRP A 217 -0.60 4.64 -3.20
C TRP A 217 -1.67 5.45 -3.93
N THR A 218 -2.54 4.78 -4.71
CA THR A 218 -3.69 5.41 -5.37
C THR A 218 -4.83 5.74 -4.40
N GLY A 219 -4.77 5.23 -3.17
CA GLY A 219 -5.70 5.47 -2.08
C GLY A 219 -4.98 5.86 -0.78
N HIS A 220 -5.28 5.19 0.32
CA HIS A 220 -4.71 5.47 1.64
C HIS A 220 -3.50 4.58 2.02
N GLY A 221 -3.00 3.76 1.11
CA GLY A 221 -1.83 2.92 1.32
C GLY A 221 -2.11 1.52 1.88
N PHE A 222 -3.36 1.07 1.90
CA PHE A 222 -3.74 -0.25 2.41
C PHE A 222 -3.90 -1.29 1.30
N HIS A 223 -3.89 -2.57 1.67
CA HIS A 223 -4.12 -3.69 0.74
C HIS A 223 -5.43 -3.52 -0.05
N GLU A 224 -6.49 -3.08 0.62
CA GLU A 224 -7.79 -2.82 -0.02
C GLU A 224 -7.72 -1.74 -1.10
N ASP A 225 -6.89 -0.70 -0.90
CA ASP A 225 -6.71 0.35 -1.90
C ASP A 225 -5.98 -0.19 -3.13
N GLY A 226 -4.97 -1.06 -2.92
CA GLY A 226 -4.30 -1.78 -4.00
C GLY A 226 -5.28 -2.64 -4.80
N LEU A 227 -6.13 -3.43 -4.12
CA LEU A 227 -7.15 -4.26 -4.76
C LEU A 227 -8.16 -3.40 -5.53
N LYS A 228 -8.66 -2.32 -4.95
CA LYS A 228 -9.59 -1.39 -5.61
C LYS A 228 -9.00 -0.78 -6.87
N SER A 229 -7.75 -0.36 -6.83
CA SER A 229 -7.06 0.18 -8.01
C SER A 229 -6.94 -0.86 -9.12
N ALA A 230 -6.59 -2.10 -8.77
CA ALA A 230 -6.52 -3.20 -9.72
C ALA A 230 -7.89 -3.51 -10.35
N ILE A 231 -8.97 -3.54 -9.53
CA ILE A 231 -10.34 -3.72 -10.02
C ILE A 231 -10.73 -2.61 -11.01
N ALA A 232 -10.39 -1.36 -10.71
CA ALA A 232 -10.66 -0.25 -11.62
C ALA A 232 -9.95 -0.43 -12.98
N VAL A 233 -8.70 -0.86 -12.97
CA VAL A 233 -7.94 -1.14 -14.19
C VAL A 233 -8.57 -2.29 -14.98
N VAL A 234 -8.83 -3.45 -14.37
CA VAL A 234 -9.36 -4.61 -15.11
C VAL A 234 -10.75 -4.34 -15.68
N ARG A 235 -11.59 -3.56 -14.97
CA ARG A 235 -12.89 -3.13 -15.48
C ARG A 235 -12.76 -2.20 -16.69
N SER A 236 -11.79 -1.31 -16.71
CA SER A 236 -11.50 -0.46 -17.88
C SER A 236 -11.05 -1.29 -19.09
N LEU A 237 -10.54 -2.49 -18.86
CA LEU A 237 -10.17 -3.47 -19.89
C LEU A 237 -11.34 -4.38 -20.31
N GLY A 238 -12.55 -4.15 -19.78
CA GLY A 238 -13.75 -4.94 -20.09
C GLY A 238 -13.81 -6.29 -19.35
N VAL A 239 -13.00 -6.47 -18.32
CA VAL A 239 -12.96 -7.70 -17.50
C VAL A 239 -13.69 -7.45 -16.18
N ASP A 240 -14.61 -8.34 -15.81
CA ASP A 240 -15.27 -8.28 -14.51
C ASP A 240 -14.51 -9.13 -13.48
N ILE A 241 -14.75 -8.83 -12.20
CA ILE A 241 -14.14 -9.57 -11.08
C ILE A 241 -14.79 -10.97 -10.96
N PRO A 242 -13.98 -12.01 -10.65
CA PRO A 242 -14.48 -13.40 -10.63
C PRO A 242 -15.36 -13.72 -9.41
N TRP A 243 -15.41 -12.85 -8.41
CA TRP A 243 -16.25 -13.03 -7.23
C TRP A 243 -17.44 -12.08 -7.27
N HIS A 244 -18.63 -12.62 -7.09
CA HIS A 244 -19.87 -11.85 -6.97
C HIS A 244 -20.01 -11.29 -5.55
N THR A 245 -19.23 -10.30 -5.20
CA THR A 245 -19.48 -9.53 -3.99
C THR A 245 -20.27 -8.28 -4.37
N LYS A 246 -21.34 -8.03 -3.64
CA LYS A 246 -21.88 -6.68 -3.48
C LYS A 246 -20.88 -5.85 -2.65
N VAL A 247 -19.67 -5.66 -3.18
CA VAL A 247 -18.80 -4.63 -2.66
C VAL A 247 -19.49 -3.33 -3.06
N PRO A 248 -19.92 -2.48 -2.11
CA PRO A 248 -20.40 -1.16 -2.45
C PRO A 248 -19.34 -0.54 -3.37
N ALA A 249 -19.78 0.01 -4.50
CA ALA A 249 -18.87 0.81 -5.33
C ALA A 249 -18.19 1.79 -4.39
N TYR A 250 -16.86 1.80 -4.41
CA TYR A 250 -16.12 2.78 -3.61
C TYR A 250 -16.49 4.13 -4.19
N ASP A 251 -17.34 4.82 -3.47
CA ASP A 251 -17.83 6.12 -3.88
C ASP A 251 -16.71 7.14 -3.67
N THR A 252 -15.93 7.36 -4.70
CA THR A 252 -14.94 8.44 -4.73
C THR A 252 -15.63 9.81 -4.64
N THR A 253 -16.95 9.89 -4.89
CA THR A 253 -17.73 11.13 -4.80
C THR A 253 -17.92 11.60 -3.37
N VAL A 254 -17.71 10.75 -2.35
CA VAL A 254 -17.71 11.18 -0.92
C VAL A 254 -16.66 12.26 -0.66
N LEU A 255 -15.62 12.36 -1.49
CA LEU A 255 -14.63 13.44 -1.41
C LEU A 255 -15.08 14.73 -2.11
N GLU A 256 -16.11 14.68 -2.95
CA GLU A 256 -16.57 15.81 -3.78
C GLU A 256 -17.81 16.51 -3.24
N ASN A 257 -18.55 15.88 -2.31
CA ASN A 257 -19.79 16.46 -1.80
C ASN A 257 -19.59 17.13 -0.42
N PRO A 258 -19.57 18.49 -0.36
CA PRO A 258 -19.43 19.23 0.89
C PRO A 258 -20.64 19.04 1.83
N ASP A 259 -21.78 18.52 1.36
CA ASP A 259 -22.96 18.31 2.18
C ASP A 259 -22.92 17.04 3.02
N THR A 260 -22.15 16.01 2.62
CA THR A 260 -21.92 14.83 3.48
C THR A 260 -21.09 15.15 4.73
N ALA A 261 -20.42 16.29 4.77
CA ALA A 261 -19.72 16.75 5.98
C ALA A 261 -20.71 17.23 7.08
N ARG A 262 -21.98 17.51 6.74
CA ARG A 262 -23.00 17.98 7.68
C ARG A 262 -23.77 16.85 8.38
N GLU A 263 -23.77 15.65 7.84
CA GLU A 263 -24.41 14.49 8.47
C GLU A 263 -23.52 13.75 9.51
N ILE A 264 -22.27 14.18 9.66
CA ILE A 264 -21.28 13.57 10.57
C ILE A 264 -20.98 14.50 11.78
N ALA A 265 -21.65 15.65 11.88
CA ALA A 265 -21.51 16.59 13.00
C ALA A 265 -22.49 16.31 14.13
#